data_1e6d385583bd4c0b8ecb4d92c1019bf8
#
_entry.id   1e6d385583bd4c0b8ecb4d92c1019bf8
#
_cell.length_a   1.000
_cell.length_b   1.000
_cell.length_c   1.000
_cell.angle_alpha   90.00
_cell.angle_beta   90.00
_cell.angle_gamma   90.00
#
_symmetry.space_group_name_H-M   'P 1'
#
loop_
_entity.id
_entity.type
_entity.pdbx_description
1 polymer ?
#
loop_
_entity_poly.entity_id
_entity_poly.type
_entity_poly.pdbx_seq_one_letter_code
_entity_poly.pdbx_strand_id
1 'polypeptide(L)'
;MHRHARLGTVAVVAALLFGGCSTGDGSRAAAVKSSTTTTASSTTTTTTTTARSTPPRTYAPDAFAGVDAALEQRVANAGLSGGFLRIVTDDGTVLHEHGVGSVSGSTPLDIASSSKWLTAATFMTFVDDHAIALDDDISRWLPEFAGSTPPITPRMLLDHTSGVHDNPCQNGGVSLTACVQTLAVSPREFSPGSAFSYGNSPFLVVGRLIEVLGGADFATVVQQRLTGPLAMTSTTWPGAPDAPNPAFGATTTVDDYGAFVAMLLHRGTADGRRILSAGSVDEMVRNQVAQYDTSHDYSVGITGIPRYGLGCWPDVVGSDGATEVVSGNGGKGFYPWIDFTSRTWGVVGVQDDRGAEVAVPASQQVEVAARTAVDE
;
A
#
# COMPACT_ATOMS: atom_id res chain seq x y z
N MET A 1 -21.95 -49.45 -36.44
CA MET A 1 -21.28 -49.31 -37.76
C MET A 1 -19.95 -48.60 -37.54
N HIS A 2 -18.91 -49.35 -37.80
CA HIS A 2 -17.49 -49.01 -37.71
C HIS A 2 -17.09 -47.85 -38.63
N ARG A 3 -16.14 -47.03 -38.24
CA ARG A 3 -14.90 -46.82 -39.01
C ARG A 3 -13.80 -46.17 -38.17
N HIS A 4 -12.66 -46.82 -38.25
CA HIS A 4 -11.37 -46.58 -37.65
C HIS A 4 -10.52 -45.53 -38.36
N ALA A 5 -9.54 -45.03 -37.58
CA ALA A 5 -8.12 -44.78 -37.92
C ALA A 5 -7.80 -43.43 -38.62
N ARG A 6 -6.70 -42.72 -38.29
CA ARG A 6 -5.30 -43.15 -38.19
C ARG A 6 -4.45 -42.15 -37.40
N LEU A 7 -3.53 -42.67 -36.62
CA LEU A 7 -2.35 -42.00 -36.11
C LEU A 7 -1.40 -41.59 -37.27
N GLY A 8 -0.73 -40.44 -37.07
CA GLY A 8 0.44 -40.02 -37.87
C GLY A 8 1.53 -39.52 -36.97
N THR A 9 2.51 -40.39 -36.72
CA THR A 9 3.79 -40.08 -36.04
C THR A 9 4.71 -39.44 -37.07
N VAL A 10 5.37 -38.32 -36.74
CA VAL A 10 6.53 -37.81 -37.50
C VAL A 10 7.70 -37.60 -36.53
N ALA A 11 8.81 -38.23 -36.90
CA ALA A 11 10.02 -38.36 -36.14
C ALA A 11 10.94 -37.17 -36.25
N VAL A 12 11.72 -37.01 -35.17
CA VAL A 12 12.87 -36.13 -34.98
C VAL A 12 14.04 -36.50 -35.89
N VAL A 13 14.71 -35.50 -36.49
CA VAL A 13 16.08 -35.69 -37.01
C VAL A 13 16.94 -34.57 -36.42
N ALA A 14 17.91 -34.99 -35.61
CA ALA A 14 19.04 -34.18 -35.13
C ALA A 14 20.18 -34.23 -36.16
N ALA A 15 20.82 -33.11 -36.44
CA ALA A 15 22.06 -33.09 -37.17
C ALA A 15 23.10 -32.29 -36.37
N LEU A 16 24.08 -33.03 -35.87
CA LEU A 16 25.38 -32.51 -35.36
C LEU A 16 26.34 -32.32 -36.55
N LEU A 17 27.06 -31.22 -36.60
CA LEU A 17 28.27 -31.07 -37.39
C LEU A 17 29.37 -30.38 -36.56
N PHE A 18 30.43 -31.15 -36.38
CA PHE A 18 31.75 -30.74 -35.86
C PHE A 18 32.63 -30.25 -37.00
N GLY A 19 33.62 -29.38 -36.69
CA GLY A 19 34.83 -29.12 -37.43
C GLY A 19 35.19 -27.64 -37.44
N GLY A 20 36.39 -27.18 -37.22
CA GLY A 20 37.68 -27.76 -36.96
C GLY A 20 38.69 -26.60 -36.86
N CYS A 21 39.77 -26.81 -36.14
CA CYS A 21 40.88 -25.90 -35.87
C CYS A 21 41.60 -25.44 -37.15
N SER A 22 42.18 -24.18 -37.11
CA SER A 22 43.40 -23.86 -37.83
C SER A 22 44.22 -22.80 -37.09
N THR A 23 45.47 -23.15 -36.83
CA THR A 23 46.56 -22.42 -36.25
C THR A 23 47.18 -21.44 -37.25
N GLY A 24 47.60 -20.25 -36.77
CA GLY A 24 48.39 -19.29 -37.57
C GLY A 24 49.20 -18.39 -36.65
N ASP A 25 50.48 -18.71 -36.57
CA ASP A 25 51.58 -18.03 -35.86
C ASP A 25 51.92 -16.71 -36.58
N GLY A 26 52.30 -15.66 -35.82
CA GLY A 26 52.68 -14.38 -36.38
C GLY A 26 53.24 -13.41 -35.34
N SER A 27 54.44 -13.71 -34.92
CA SER A 27 55.33 -12.85 -34.08
C SER A 27 55.55 -11.46 -34.70
N ARG A 28 55.31 -10.39 -33.93
CA ARG A 28 56.03 -9.11 -34.12
C ARG A 28 56.13 -8.34 -32.80
N ALA A 29 57.34 -8.16 -32.34
CA ALA A 29 57.75 -7.34 -31.22
C ALA A 29 57.51 -5.84 -31.52
N ALA A 30 56.99 -5.09 -30.56
CA ALA A 30 57.01 -3.63 -30.55
C ALA A 30 57.17 -3.11 -29.13
N ALA A 31 58.22 -2.39 -28.94
CA ALA A 31 58.70 -1.44 -27.94
C ALA A 31 57.83 -1.12 -26.70
N VAL A 32 58.45 -1.38 -25.56
CA VAL A 32 58.07 -0.87 -24.23
C VAL A 32 58.33 0.64 -24.18
N LYS A 33 57.22 1.43 -24.00
CA LYS A 33 57.30 2.81 -23.50
C LYS A 33 56.90 2.79 -22.03
N SER A 34 57.87 3.07 -21.16
CA SER A 34 57.68 3.29 -19.73
C SER A 34 56.85 4.55 -19.51
N SER A 35 55.64 4.41 -18.98
CA SER A 35 54.83 5.52 -18.49
C SER A 35 54.90 5.52 -16.97
N THR A 36 55.52 6.53 -16.42
CA THR A 36 55.52 6.82 -14.97
C THR A 36 54.11 7.18 -14.52
N THR A 37 53.45 6.28 -13.79
CA THR A 37 52.14 6.56 -13.18
C THR A 37 52.36 7.30 -11.87
N THR A 38 52.03 8.58 -11.84
CA THR A 38 51.94 9.37 -10.61
C THR A 38 50.66 8.96 -9.88
N THR A 39 50.79 8.29 -8.75
CA THR A 39 49.67 7.92 -7.88
C THR A 39 49.19 9.17 -7.16
N ALA A 40 48.08 9.75 -7.59
CA ALA A 40 47.36 10.77 -6.83
C ALA A 40 46.62 10.10 -5.66
N SER A 41 47.03 10.39 -4.44
CA SER A 41 46.34 9.97 -3.21
C SER A 41 45.06 10.78 -3.07
N SER A 42 43.94 10.17 -3.40
CA SER A 42 42.60 10.78 -3.14
C SER A 42 42.28 10.62 -1.66
N THR A 43 42.41 11.68 -0.90
CA THR A 43 41.90 11.75 0.48
C THR A 43 40.41 11.88 0.42
N THR A 44 39.67 10.78 0.61
CA THR A 44 38.22 10.79 0.75
C THR A 44 37.85 11.36 2.12
N THR A 45 37.47 12.63 2.16
CA THR A 45 36.94 13.26 3.35
C THR A 45 35.52 12.71 3.56
N THR A 46 35.37 11.73 4.45
CA THR A 46 34.06 11.26 4.89
C THR A 46 33.42 12.36 5.73
N THR A 47 32.56 13.17 5.14
CA THR A 47 31.73 14.11 5.88
C THR A 47 30.66 13.30 6.63
N THR A 48 30.89 13.02 7.89
CA THR A 48 29.90 12.47 8.79
C THR A 48 28.86 13.56 9.03
N THR A 49 27.75 13.54 8.30
CA THR A 49 26.60 14.38 8.59
C THR A 49 25.99 13.84 9.89
N THR A 50 26.34 14.44 11.01
CA THR A 50 25.67 14.24 12.29
C THR A 50 24.21 14.69 12.09
N ALA A 51 23.29 13.74 12.09
CA ALA A 51 21.87 14.06 12.15
C ALA A 51 21.66 14.94 13.39
N ARG A 52 21.18 16.16 13.16
CA ARG A 52 20.85 17.09 14.22
C ARG A 52 19.65 16.50 14.96
N SER A 53 19.87 15.92 16.13
CA SER A 53 18.78 15.50 17.01
C SER A 53 17.99 16.76 17.39
N THR A 54 16.76 16.85 16.91
CA THR A 54 15.81 17.83 17.42
C THR A 54 15.62 17.53 18.90
N PRO A 55 15.67 18.50 19.81
CA PRO A 55 15.40 18.23 21.21
C PRO A 55 14.00 17.65 21.36
N PRO A 56 13.78 16.72 22.30
CA PRO A 56 12.46 16.13 22.53
C PRO A 56 11.44 17.26 22.77
N ARG A 57 10.32 17.20 22.08
CA ARG A 57 9.21 18.14 22.30
C ARG A 57 8.68 17.90 23.71
N THR A 58 8.54 18.94 24.50
CA THR A 58 7.91 18.88 25.83
C THR A 58 6.56 19.57 25.72
N TYR A 59 5.51 18.83 26.00
CA TYR A 59 4.14 19.32 26.00
C TYR A 59 3.70 19.71 27.42
N ALA A 60 2.78 20.67 27.52
CA ALA A 60 2.11 20.97 28.79
C ALA A 60 1.30 19.75 29.25
N PRO A 61 1.07 19.53 30.56
CA PRO A 61 0.33 18.36 31.05
C PRO A 61 -1.08 18.20 30.48
N ASP A 62 -1.68 19.27 30.02
CA ASP A 62 -3.05 19.36 29.46
C ASP A 62 -3.08 19.56 27.93
N ALA A 63 -1.93 19.50 27.26
CA ALA A 63 -1.83 19.73 25.83
C ALA A 63 -2.78 18.85 24.98
N PHE A 64 -3.03 17.62 25.42
CA PHE A 64 -3.90 16.66 24.72
C PHE A 64 -5.32 16.58 25.31
N ALA A 65 -5.71 17.41 26.29
CA ALA A 65 -7.04 17.35 26.89
C ALA A 65 -8.19 17.56 25.89
N GLY A 66 -7.97 18.41 24.87
CA GLY A 66 -8.94 18.62 23.78
C GLY A 66 -9.09 17.37 22.88
N VAL A 67 -8.01 16.61 22.70
CA VAL A 67 -7.99 15.35 21.94
C VAL A 67 -8.75 14.26 22.69
N ASP A 68 -8.50 14.14 24.01
CA ASP A 68 -9.21 13.21 24.87
C ASP A 68 -10.72 13.46 24.86
N ALA A 69 -11.12 14.72 25.04
CA ALA A 69 -12.52 15.11 24.96
C ALA A 69 -13.15 14.80 23.60
N ALA A 70 -12.41 14.97 22.49
CA ALA A 70 -12.90 14.64 21.16
C ALA A 70 -13.15 13.13 21.00
N LEU A 71 -12.23 12.27 21.49
CA LEU A 71 -12.41 10.82 21.46
C LEU A 71 -13.58 10.38 22.37
N GLU A 72 -13.66 10.92 23.57
CA GLU A 72 -14.77 10.64 24.52
C GLU A 72 -16.12 11.00 23.92
N GLN A 73 -16.25 12.18 23.32
CA GLN A 73 -17.46 12.62 22.62
C GLN A 73 -17.76 11.71 21.42
N ARG A 74 -16.72 11.33 20.66
CA ARG A 74 -16.85 10.39 19.53
C ARG A 74 -17.48 9.06 19.97
N VAL A 75 -16.98 8.48 21.06
CA VAL A 75 -17.47 7.22 21.63
C VAL A 75 -18.89 7.40 22.18
N ALA A 76 -19.13 8.44 22.98
CA ALA A 76 -20.42 8.70 23.60
C ALA A 76 -21.52 8.99 22.58
N ASN A 77 -21.28 9.89 21.61
CA ASN A 77 -22.26 10.30 20.60
C ASN A 77 -22.67 9.14 19.68
N ALA A 78 -21.80 8.15 19.52
CA ALA A 78 -22.04 6.98 18.71
C ALA A 78 -22.54 5.77 19.49
N GLY A 79 -22.52 5.82 20.83
CA GLY A 79 -22.86 4.69 21.68
C GLY A 79 -21.91 3.50 21.48
N LEU A 80 -20.63 3.75 21.20
CA LEU A 80 -19.63 2.71 20.96
C LEU A 80 -19.22 2.04 22.27
N SER A 81 -18.74 0.80 22.20
CA SER A 81 -18.17 0.08 23.35
C SER A 81 -16.87 0.70 23.86
N GLY A 82 -16.21 1.50 23.02
CA GLY A 82 -14.98 2.22 23.36
C GLY A 82 -14.26 2.76 22.13
N GLY A 83 -13.11 3.37 22.39
CA GLY A 83 -12.18 3.87 21.40
C GLY A 83 -10.80 3.98 21.98
N PHE A 84 -9.79 3.98 21.12
CA PHE A 84 -8.39 4.17 21.51
C PHE A 84 -7.69 5.09 20.52
N LEU A 85 -6.86 5.97 21.05
CA LEU A 85 -6.01 6.86 20.25
C LEU A 85 -4.55 6.67 20.69
N ARG A 86 -3.66 6.70 19.70
CA ARG A 86 -2.20 6.80 19.95
C ARG A 86 -1.59 7.80 18.98
N ILE A 87 -0.64 8.61 19.49
CA ILE A 87 0.17 9.57 18.73
C ILE A 87 1.64 9.30 19.07
N VAL A 88 2.49 9.14 18.06
CA VAL A 88 3.89 8.75 18.22
C VAL A 88 4.77 9.56 17.29
N THR A 89 5.96 9.93 17.75
CA THR A 89 7.01 10.57 16.93
C THR A 89 7.79 9.54 16.10
N ASP A 90 8.59 10.03 15.17
CA ASP A 90 9.44 9.20 14.32
C ASP A 90 10.56 8.46 15.06
N ASP A 91 10.96 8.90 16.26
CA ASP A 91 11.90 8.17 17.12
C ASP A 91 11.23 7.11 17.99
N GLY A 92 9.91 6.90 17.83
CA GLY A 92 9.13 5.92 18.59
C GLY A 92 8.65 6.41 19.95
N THR A 93 8.86 7.69 20.30
CA THR A 93 8.33 8.26 21.53
C THR A 93 6.82 8.40 21.46
N VAL A 94 6.09 7.74 22.36
CA VAL A 94 4.65 7.93 22.48
C VAL A 94 4.41 9.32 23.08
N LEU A 95 3.82 10.21 22.29
CA LEU A 95 3.45 11.55 22.75
C LEU A 95 2.17 11.51 23.57
N HIS A 96 1.21 10.71 23.12
CA HIS A 96 -0.08 10.59 23.78
C HIS A 96 -0.78 9.27 23.47
N GLU A 97 -1.47 8.75 24.49
CA GLU A 97 -2.41 7.64 24.37
C GLU A 97 -3.63 7.92 25.22
N HIS A 98 -4.81 7.67 24.68
CA HIS A 98 -6.06 7.75 25.41
C HIS A 98 -7.00 6.60 25.03
N GLY A 99 -7.54 5.92 26.05
CA GLY A 99 -8.49 4.82 25.89
C GLY A 99 -9.83 5.14 26.54
N VAL A 100 -10.92 4.86 25.86
CA VAL A 100 -12.29 5.02 26.35
C VAL A 100 -13.01 3.69 26.29
N GLY A 101 -13.70 3.30 27.36
CA GLY A 101 -14.48 2.07 27.41
C GLY A 101 -13.62 0.81 27.35
N SER A 102 -14.01 -0.18 26.52
CA SER A 102 -13.38 -1.50 26.45
C SER A 102 -12.34 -1.67 25.34
N VAL A 103 -12.06 -0.63 24.55
CA VAL A 103 -11.08 -0.67 23.45
C VAL A 103 -9.72 -0.21 23.94
N SER A 104 -8.67 -0.97 23.61
CA SER A 104 -7.27 -0.69 23.89
C SER A 104 -6.44 -0.74 22.61
N GLY A 105 -5.15 -0.39 22.69
CA GLY A 105 -4.21 -0.49 21.55
C GLY A 105 -4.10 -1.90 20.96
N SER A 106 -4.35 -2.95 21.77
CA SER A 106 -4.29 -4.37 21.38
C SER A 106 -5.66 -4.99 21.03
N THR A 107 -6.74 -4.21 21.07
CA THR A 107 -8.08 -4.71 20.71
C THR A 107 -8.19 -4.90 19.20
N PRO A 108 -8.51 -6.12 18.70
CA PRO A 108 -8.75 -6.33 17.28
C PRO A 108 -10.02 -5.59 16.81
N LEU A 109 -9.91 -4.86 15.72
CA LEU A 109 -10.98 -4.07 15.10
C LEU A 109 -11.05 -4.39 13.61
N ASP A 110 -12.26 -4.41 13.06
CA ASP A 110 -12.47 -4.44 11.62
C ASP A 110 -12.15 -3.06 11.04
N ILE A 111 -11.16 -2.99 10.18
CA ILE A 111 -10.64 -1.70 9.71
C ILE A 111 -11.22 -1.24 8.38
N ALA A 112 -12.16 -1.99 7.82
CA ALA A 112 -12.78 -1.67 6.55
C ALA A 112 -11.75 -1.22 5.49
N SER A 113 -11.97 -0.08 4.81
CA SER A 113 -11.11 0.41 3.72
C SER A 113 -9.67 0.74 4.12
N SER A 114 -9.33 0.83 5.41
CA SER A 114 -7.91 0.90 5.83
C SER A 114 -7.12 -0.35 5.39
N SER A 115 -7.79 -1.45 5.04
CA SER A 115 -7.21 -2.63 4.40
C SER A 115 -6.53 -2.31 3.07
N LYS A 116 -7.03 -1.33 2.32
CA LYS A 116 -6.48 -0.95 1.00
C LYS A 116 -5.03 -0.48 1.09
N TRP A 117 -4.69 0.26 2.14
CA TRP A 117 -3.31 0.74 2.31
C TRP A 117 -2.33 -0.41 2.56
N LEU A 118 -2.72 -1.41 3.37
CA LEU A 118 -1.94 -2.63 3.58
C LEU A 118 -1.80 -3.45 2.28
N THR A 119 -2.89 -3.58 1.52
CA THR A 119 -2.89 -4.29 0.24
C THR A 119 -1.98 -3.59 -0.78
N ALA A 120 -2.07 -2.25 -0.89
CA ALA A 120 -1.20 -1.47 -1.76
C ALA A 120 0.27 -1.61 -1.36
N ALA A 121 0.60 -1.50 -0.07
CA ALA A 121 1.97 -1.68 0.43
C ALA A 121 2.51 -3.08 0.12
N THR A 122 1.68 -4.13 0.28
CA THR A 122 2.07 -5.49 -0.10
C THR A 122 2.35 -5.59 -1.59
N PHE A 123 1.50 -5.01 -2.45
CA PHE A 123 1.72 -4.99 -3.89
C PHE A 123 3.02 -4.25 -4.26
N MET A 124 3.31 -3.13 -3.60
CA MET A 124 4.54 -2.36 -3.85
C MET A 124 5.82 -3.13 -3.53
N THR A 125 5.78 -4.15 -2.68
CA THR A 125 6.95 -5.03 -2.49
C THR A 125 7.33 -5.80 -3.76
N PHE A 126 6.36 -6.14 -4.61
CA PHE A 126 6.61 -6.77 -5.90
C PHE A 126 7.12 -5.78 -6.95
N VAL A 127 6.71 -4.51 -6.84
CA VAL A 127 7.26 -3.42 -7.66
C VAL A 127 8.73 -3.21 -7.33
N ASP A 128 9.09 -3.19 -6.05
CA ASP A 128 10.47 -3.06 -5.58
C ASP A 128 11.36 -4.26 -6.02
N ASP A 129 10.78 -5.46 -6.07
CA ASP A 129 11.45 -6.68 -6.58
C ASP A 129 11.52 -6.72 -8.12
N HIS A 130 10.98 -5.72 -8.83
CA HIS A 130 10.88 -5.68 -10.30
C HIS A 130 10.10 -6.87 -10.91
N ALA A 131 9.22 -7.51 -10.15
CA ALA A 131 8.36 -8.59 -10.63
C ALA A 131 7.20 -8.06 -11.50
N ILE A 132 6.79 -6.81 -11.28
CA ILE A 132 5.78 -6.08 -12.01
C ILE A 132 6.05 -4.58 -11.89
N ALA A 133 5.71 -3.80 -12.93
CA ALA A 133 5.71 -2.34 -12.87
C ALA A 133 4.29 -1.80 -12.69
N LEU A 134 4.18 -0.58 -12.10
CA LEU A 134 2.88 0.07 -11.91
C LEU A 134 2.13 0.33 -13.23
N ASP A 135 2.86 0.46 -14.33
CA ASP A 135 2.31 0.80 -15.65
C ASP A 135 2.31 -0.39 -16.63
N ASP A 136 2.57 -1.60 -16.15
CA ASP A 136 2.44 -2.83 -16.95
C ASP A 136 0.97 -3.15 -17.24
N ASP A 137 0.72 -3.82 -18.39
CA ASP A 137 -0.59 -4.41 -18.70
C ASP A 137 -0.82 -5.65 -17.81
N ILE A 138 -1.85 -5.60 -16.94
CA ILE A 138 -2.17 -6.69 -16.01
C ILE A 138 -2.54 -8.00 -16.72
N SER A 139 -2.92 -7.96 -18.00
CA SER A 139 -3.27 -9.15 -18.77
C SER A 139 -2.12 -10.16 -18.91
N ARG A 140 -0.88 -9.75 -18.65
CA ARG A 140 0.29 -10.63 -18.57
C ARG A 140 0.20 -11.65 -17.41
N TRP A 141 -0.46 -11.27 -16.32
CA TRP A 141 -0.64 -12.11 -15.11
C TRP A 141 -2.08 -12.57 -14.95
N LEU A 142 -3.04 -11.80 -15.46
CA LEU A 142 -4.47 -12.04 -15.43
C LEU A 142 -5.01 -12.02 -16.87
N PRO A 143 -4.84 -13.12 -17.64
CA PRO A 143 -5.19 -13.14 -19.06
C PRO A 143 -6.67 -12.91 -19.35
N GLU A 144 -7.55 -13.06 -18.36
CA GLU A 144 -8.97 -12.70 -18.44
C GLU A 144 -9.21 -11.20 -18.71
N PHE A 145 -8.23 -10.32 -18.46
CA PHE A 145 -8.28 -8.89 -18.81
C PHE A 145 -7.72 -8.58 -20.19
N ALA A 146 -7.29 -9.59 -20.95
CA ALA A 146 -6.82 -9.39 -22.32
C ALA A 146 -7.91 -8.77 -23.19
N GLY A 147 -7.54 -7.74 -23.96
CA GLY A 147 -8.47 -7.01 -24.84
C GLY A 147 -9.09 -5.76 -24.22
N SER A 148 -8.79 -5.42 -22.97
CA SER A 148 -9.08 -4.09 -22.44
C SER A 148 -8.37 -3.02 -23.25
N THR A 149 -9.12 -1.97 -23.66
CA THR A 149 -8.57 -0.88 -24.48
C THR A 149 -9.05 0.46 -23.93
N PRO A 150 -8.15 1.28 -23.37
CA PRO A 150 -6.73 1.00 -23.05
C PRO A 150 -6.51 -0.21 -22.14
N PRO A 151 -5.29 -0.79 -22.09
CA PRO A 151 -4.94 -1.80 -21.12
C PRO A 151 -5.12 -1.28 -19.69
N ILE A 152 -5.55 -2.15 -18.77
CA ILE A 152 -5.60 -1.82 -17.34
C ILE A 152 -4.21 -2.05 -16.73
N THR A 153 -3.78 -1.11 -15.89
CA THR A 153 -2.49 -1.19 -15.19
C THR A 153 -2.68 -1.32 -13.68
N PRO A 154 -1.66 -1.83 -12.94
CA PRO A 154 -1.68 -1.83 -11.49
C PRO A 154 -1.94 -0.44 -10.88
N ARG A 155 -1.33 0.61 -11.45
CA ARG A 155 -1.57 2.00 -11.03
C ARG A 155 -3.06 2.33 -11.06
N MET A 156 -3.72 2.07 -12.18
CA MET A 156 -5.15 2.37 -12.36
C MET A 156 -6.05 1.60 -11.39
N LEU A 157 -5.65 0.41 -10.94
CA LEU A 157 -6.37 -0.34 -9.91
C LEU A 157 -6.17 0.27 -8.52
N LEU A 158 -4.93 0.65 -8.20
CA LEU A 158 -4.54 1.18 -6.89
C LEU A 158 -5.02 2.61 -6.66
N ASP A 159 -5.18 3.42 -7.71
CA ASP A 159 -5.63 4.81 -7.66
C ASP A 159 -7.08 5.02 -8.11
N HIS A 160 -7.84 3.92 -8.33
CA HIS A 160 -9.24 3.94 -8.72
C HIS A 160 -9.55 4.59 -10.07
N THR A 161 -8.62 4.51 -11.02
CA THR A 161 -8.83 5.03 -12.40
C THR A 161 -9.00 3.93 -13.45
N SER A 162 -9.14 2.66 -13.02
CA SER A 162 -9.25 1.50 -13.93
C SER A 162 -10.59 1.37 -14.65
N GLY A 163 -11.64 2.02 -14.15
CA GLY A 163 -13.02 1.81 -14.60
C GLY A 163 -13.59 0.44 -14.24
N VAL A 164 -12.91 -0.35 -13.42
CA VAL A 164 -13.44 -1.60 -12.85
C VAL A 164 -14.53 -1.25 -11.85
N HIS A 165 -15.79 -1.57 -12.22
CA HIS A 165 -16.96 -1.23 -11.42
C HIS A 165 -17.17 -2.19 -10.26
N ASP A 166 -17.74 -1.69 -9.16
CA ASP A 166 -18.10 -2.53 -8.02
C ASP A 166 -19.17 -3.57 -8.38
N ASN A 167 -18.92 -4.82 -7.97
CA ASN A 167 -19.76 -5.97 -8.26
C ASN A 167 -20.15 -6.69 -6.95
N PRO A 168 -21.38 -7.23 -6.83
CA PRO A 168 -21.81 -7.95 -5.63
C PRO A 168 -20.86 -9.07 -5.18
N CYS A 169 -20.04 -9.65 -6.06
CA CYS A 169 -19.06 -10.68 -5.70
C CYS A 169 -18.04 -10.21 -4.67
N GLN A 170 -17.79 -8.90 -4.56
CA GLN A 170 -16.91 -8.31 -3.54
C GLN A 170 -17.37 -8.56 -2.10
N ASN A 171 -18.66 -8.85 -1.89
CA ASN A 171 -19.24 -9.08 -0.56
C ASN A 171 -19.07 -10.53 -0.08
N GLY A 172 -18.27 -11.34 -0.77
CA GLY A 172 -18.01 -12.74 -0.46
C GLY A 172 -18.97 -13.71 -1.14
N GLY A 173 -18.93 -14.98 -0.70
CA GLY A 173 -19.76 -16.05 -1.26
C GLY A 173 -19.15 -16.75 -2.50
N VAL A 174 -18.06 -16.21 -3.04
CA VAL A 174 -17.26 -16.80 -4.13
C VAL A 174 -15.77 -16.60 -3.86
N SER A 175 -14.93 -17.43 -4.45
CA SER A 175 -13.48 -17.24 -4.33
C SER A 175 -13.01 -15.94 -4.99
N LEU A 176 -11.88 -15.40 -4.53
CA LEU A 176 -11.27 -14.19 -5.12
C LEU A 176 -11.03 -14.38 -6.62
N THR A 177 -10.54 -15.54 -7.04
CA THR A 177 -10.35 -15.87 -8.45
C THR A 177 -11.67 -15.79 -9.23
N ALA A 178 -12.76 -16.40 -8.74
CA ALA A 178 -14.05 -16.40 -9.43
C ALA A 178 -14.65 -14.98 -9.50
N CYS A 179 -14.50 -14.18 -8.44
CA CYS A 179 -14.91 -12.78 -8.44
C CYS A 179 -14.14 -11.98 -9.50
N VAL A 180 -12.81 -12.11 -9.56
CA VAL A 180 -11.97 -11.39 -10.53
C VAL A 180 -12.28 -11.79 -11.97
N GLN A 181 -12.56 -13.07 -12.24
CA GLN A 181 -13.06 -13.52 -13.55
C GLN A 181 -14.40 -12.84 -13.92
N THR A 182 -15.31 -12.68 -12.96
CA THR A 182 -16.56 -11.94 -13.17
C THR A 182 -16.29 -10.46 -13.45
N LEU A 183 -15.38 -9.83 -12.71
CA LEU A 183 -14.99 -8.44 -12.93
C LEU A 183 -14.35 -8.23 -14.31
N ALA A 184 -13.58 -9.19 -14.80
CA ALA A 184 -12.91 -9.09 -16.09
C ALA A 184 -13.89 -8.95 -17.27
N VAL A 185 -15.04 -9.64 -17.20
CA VAL A 185 -16.06 -9.61 -18.24
C VAL A 185 -17.17 -8.60 -17.98
N SER A 186 -17.19 -7.94 -16.83
CA SER A 186 -18.18 -6.91 -16.49
C SER A 186 -17.91 -5.62 -17.31
N PRO A 187 -18.96 -4.88 -17.71
CA PRO A 187 -18.79 -3.56 -18.30
C PRO A 187 -17.92 -2.65 -17.43
N ARG A 188 -17.09 -1.84 -18.07
CA ARG A 188 -16.34 -0.79 -17.38
C ARG A 188 -17.26 0.40 -17.11
N GLU A 189 -17.06 1.05 -15.96
CA GLU A 189 -17.78 2.28 -15.61
C GLU A 189 -17.37 3.43 -16.57
N PHE A 190 -16.08 3.47 -16.88
CA PHE A 190 -15.48 4.40 -17.85
C PHE A 190 -14.24 3.75 -18.47
N SER A 191 -13.70 4.37 -19.51
CA SER A 191 -12.47 3.91 -20.16
C SER A 191 -11.29 3.95 -19.18
N PRO A 192 -10.48 2.89 -19.05
CA PRO A 192 -9.32 2.89 -18.15
C PRO A 192 -8.46 4.15 -18.30
N GLY A 193 -8.15 4.79 -17.19
CA GLY A 193 -7.34 6.02 -17.13
C GLY A 193 -8.09 7.30 -17.52
N SER A 194 -9.43 7.30 -17.68
CA SER A 194 -10.16 8.50 -18.09
C SER A 194 -10.88 9.25 -16.97
N ALA A 195 -11.11 8.60 -15.82
CA ALA A 195 -11.81 9.19 -14.68
C ALA A 195 -11.37 8.52 -13.38
N PHE A 196 -11.76 9.09 -12.25
CA PHE A 196 -11.63 8.53 -10.91
C PHE A 196 -13.02 8.09 -10.41
N SER A 197 -13.11 6.88 -9.86
CA SER A 197 -14.28 6.40 -9.12
C SER A 197 -13.84 5.45 -8.03
N TYR A 198 -14.01 5.86 -6.78
CA TYR A 198 -13.61 5.06 -5.62
C TYR A 198 -14.49 3.82 -5.49
N GLY A 199 -13.87 2.66 -5.26
CA GLY A 199 -14.58 1.40 -5.13
C GLY A 199 -13.76 0.31 -4.42
N ASN A 200 -14.34 -0.87 -4.33
CA ASN A 200 -13.70 -2.03 -3.69
C ASN A 200 -13.16 -3.03 -4.72
N SER A 201 -13.88 -3.23 -5.81
CA SER A 201 -13.56 -4.24 -6.81
C SER A 201 -12.16 -4.08 -7.45
N PRO A 202 -11.63 -2.86 -7.70
CA PRO A 202 -10.25 -2.72 -8.17
C PRO A 202 -9.23 -3.39 -7.24
N PHE A 203 -9.43 -3.29 -5.92
CA PHE A 203 -8.53 -3.91 -4.93
C PHE A 203 -8.66 -5.43 -4.85
N LEU A 204 -9.79 -6.02 -5.26
CA LEU A 204 -9.88 -7.46 -5.42
C LEU A 204 -8.97 -7.94 -6.57
N VAL A 205 -8.91 -7.17 -7.67
CA VAL A 205 -7.99 -7.46 -8.79
C VAL A 205 -6.52 -7.34 -8.33
N VAL A 206 -6.19 -6.30 -7.54
CA VAL A 206 -4.86 -6.17 -6.91
C VAL A 206 -4.56 -7.36 -6.01
N GLY A 207 -5.51 -7.80 -5.18
CA GLY A 207 -5.35 -9.00 -4.35
C GLY A 207 -5.05 -10.26 -5.17
N ARG A 208 -5.74 -10.42 -6.31
CA ARG A 208 -5.47 -11.55 -7.22
C ARG A 208 -4.09 -11.45 -7.88
N LEU A 209 -3.63 -10.25 -8.24
CA LEU A 209 -2.24 -10.04 -8.70
C LEU A 209 -1.23 -10.44 -7.63
N ILE A 210 -1.49 -10.08 -6.35
CA ILE A 210 -0.65 -10.47 -5.21
C ILE A 210 -0.57 -12.00 -5.08
N GLU A 211 -1.69 -12.73 -5.23
CA GLU A 211 -1.69 -14.20 -5.22
C GLU A 211 -0.87 -14.79 -6.36
N VAL A 212 -1.05 -14.29 -7.58
CA VAL A 212 -0.34 -14.79 -8.76
C VAL A 212 1.16 -14.53 -8.65
N LEU A 213 1.55 -13.34 -8.23
CA LEU A 213 2.95 -12.94 -8.07
C LEU A 213 3.63 -13.67 -6.89
N GLY A 214 2.89 -13.87 -5.80
CA GLY A 214 3.40 -14.51 -4.60
C GLY A 214 3.31 -16.05 -4.61
N GLY A 215 2.50 -16.63 -5.49
CA GLY A 215 2.35 -18.10 -5.62
C GLY A 215 1.65 -18.74 -4.43
N ALA A 216 0.88 -18.00 -3.64
CA ALA A 216 0.12 -18.47 -2.49
C ALA A 216 -1.19 -17.67 -2.34
N ASP A 217 -2.05 -18.05 -1.39
CA ASP A 217 -3.24 -17.27 -1.06
C ASP A 217 -2.87 -15.86 -0.54
N PHE A 218 -3.79 -14.92 -0.73
CA PHE A 218 -3.57 -13.50 -0.44
C PHE A 218 -3.06 -13.25 0.98
N ALA A 219 -3.72 -13.84 2.00
CA ALA A 219 -3.36 -13.59 3.40
C ALA A 219 -1.94 -14.13 3.72
N THR A 220 -1.57 -15.29 3.17
CA THR A 220 -0.22 -15.86 3.28
C THR A 220 0.82 -14.92 2.66
N VAL A 221 0.56 -14.38 1.47
CA VAL A 221 1.51 -13.46 0.81
C VAL A 221 1.65 -12.16 1.59
N VAL A 222 0.55 -11.59 2.08
CA VAL A 222 0.59 -10.38 2.93
C VAL A 222 1.39 -10.64 4.19
N GLN A 223 1.18 -11.79 4.84
CA GLN A 223 1.93 -12.19 6.03
C GLN A 223 3.44 -12.32 5.74
N GLN A 224 3.81 -12.92 4.63
CA GLN A 224 5.22 -13.11 4.27
C GLN A 224 5.92 -11.79 3.93
N ARG A 225 5.23 -10.87 3.25
CA ARG A 225 5.86 -9.68 2.67
C ARG A 225 5.70 -8.41 3.50
N LEU A 226 4.64 -8.32 4.31
CA LEU A 226 4.34 -7.10 5.04
C LEU A 226 4.14 -7.37 6.54
N THR A 227 3.08 -8.09 6.94
CA THR A 227 2.70 -8.15 8.35
C THR A 227 3.68 -8.95 9.19
N GLY A 228 4.25 -10.05 8.66
CA GLY A 228 5.29 -10.81 9.34
C GLY A 228 6.58 -10.03 9.57
N PRO A 229 7.18 -9.42 8.52
CA PRO A 229 8.33 -8.53 8.68
C PRO A 229 8.14 -7.36 9.64
N LEU A 230 6.90 -6.86 9.81
CA LEU A 230 6.54 -5.78 10.73
C LEU A 230 6.06 -6.28 12.11
N ALA A 231 6.10 -7.59 12.35
CA ALA A 231 5.59 -8.23 13.59
C ALA A 231 4.11 -7.90 13.90
N MET A 232 3.29 -7.63 12.89
CA MET A 232 1.85 -7.34 13.01
C MET A 232 1.07 -8.65 13.20
N THR A 233 1.22 -9.28 14.35
CA THR A 233 0.75 -10.65 14.61
C THR A 233 -0.76 -10.77 14.83
N SER A 234 -1.43 -9.67 15.11
CA SER A 234 -2.89 -9.57 15.29
C SER A 234 -3.61 -9.11 14.02
N THR A 235 -2.87 -8.91 12.92
CA THR A 235 -3.43 -8.47 11.64
C THR A 235 -3.77 -9.69 10.78
N THR A 236 -5.04 -9.84 10.44
CA THR A 236 -5.56 -11.00 9.70
C THR A 236 -6.61 -10.59 8.68
N TRP A 237 -6.92 -11.50 7.74
CA TRP A 237 -8.08 -11.44 6.85
C TRP A 237 -9.02 -12.60 7.19
N PRO A 238 -10.03 -12.38 8.06
CA PRO A 238 -10.97 -13.43 8.45
C PRO A 238 -11.77 -13.98 7.27
N GLY A 239 -12.16 -15.25 7.36
CA GLY A 239 -12.97 -15.94 6.35
C GLY A 239 -12.25 -17.10 5.67
N ALA A 240 -12.79 -17.51 4.53
CA ALA A 240 -12.18 -18.60 3.76
C ALA A 240 -10.88 -18.15 3.09
N PRO A 241 -9.82 -18.96 3.12
CA PRO A 241 -8.51 -18.57 2.56
C PRO A 241 -8.56 -18.21 1.06
N ASP A 242 -9.48 -18.81 0.30
CA ASP A 242 -9.68 -18.54 -1.12
C ASP A 242 -10.64 -17.38 -1.42
N ALA A 243 -11.25 -16.79 -0.38
CA ALA A 243 -12.19 -15.68 -0.48
C ALA A 243 -11.84 -14.50 0.45
N PRO A 244 -10.58 -14.07 0.52
CA PRO A 244 -10.21 -12.88 1.27
C PRO A 244 -10.83 -11.63 0.65
N ASN A 245 -10.94 -10.57 1.44
CA ASN A 245 -11.31 -9.28 0.90
C ASN A 245 -10.15 -8.27 1.01
N PRO A 246 -9.35 -8.08 -0.03
CA PRO A 246 -8.23 -7.14 -0.05
C PRO A 246 -8.62 -5.68 0.13
N ALA A 247 -9.88 -5.33 -0.16
CA ALA A 247 -10.35 -3.96 -0.14
C ALA A 247 -10.78 -3.47 1.26
N PHE A 248 -11.41 -4.36 2.07
CA PHE A 248 -11.99 -3.95 3.35
C PHE A 248 -12.09 -5.08 4.40
N GLY A 249 -11.45 -6.22 4.17
CA GLY A 249 -11.65 -7.42 5.00
C GLY A 249 -10.63 -7.63 6.11
N ALA A 250 -9.67 -6.72 6.32
CA ALA A 250 -8.69 -6.89 7.37
C ALA A 250 -9.27 -6.57 8.76
N THR A 251 -8.82 -7.35 9.74
CA THR A 251 -8.93 -7.08 11.17
C THR A 251 -7.52 -6.84 11.70
N THR A 252 -7.32 -5.80 12.50
CA THR A 252 -6.01 -5.44 13.07
C THR A 252 -6.19 -4.72 14.42
N THR A 253 -5.09 -4.35 15.04
CA THR A 253 -5.04 -3.55 16.26
C THR A 253 -4.39 -2.19 15.97
N VAL A 254 -4.56 -1.21 16.89
CA VAL A 254 -3.83 0.06 16.82
C VAL A 254 -2.33 -0.18 16.93
N ASP A 255 -1.91 -1.15 17.76
CA ASP A 255 -0.50 -1.53 17.95
C ASP A 255 0.11 -2.02 16.62
N ASP A 256 -0.53 -2.98 15.95
CA ASP A 256 -0.05 -3.54 14.70
C ASP A 256 -0.04 -2.49 13.57
N TYR A 257 -1.15 -1.75 13.41
CA TYR A 257 -1.24 -0.75 12.35
C TYR A 257 -0.25 0.42 12.60
N GLY A 258 0.05 0.71 13.86
CA GLY A 258 1.10 1.65 14.26
C GLY A 258 2.47 1.26 13.70
N ALA A 259 2.83 -0.03 13.74
CA ALA A 259 4.08 -0.51 13.14
C ALA A 259 4.12 -0.27 11.61
N PHE A 260 2.99 -0.41 10.93
CA PHE A 260 2.88 -0.14 9.50
C PHE A 260 3.05 1.35 9.16
N VAL A 261 2.33 2.25 9.83
CA VAL A 261 2.46 3.69 9.55
C VAL A 261 3.82 4.24 9.99
N ALA A 262 4.42 3.71 11.07
CA ALA A 262 5.79 4.03 11.46
C ALA A 262 6.80 3.63 10.37
N MET A 263 6.67 2.44 9.78
CA MET A 263 7.49 1.99 8.66
C MET A 263 7.38 2.96 7.47
N LEU A 264 6.19 3.44 7.14
CA LEU A 264 5.98 4.41 6.06
C LEU A 264 6.61 5.78 6.42
N LEU A 265 6.44 6.28 7.65
CA LEU A 265 7.09 7.51 8.12
C LEU A 265 8.61 7.43 8.01
N HIS A 266 9.18 6.24 8.26
CA HIS A 266 10.60 5.92 8.07
C HIS A 266 10.95 5.57 6.62
N ARG A 267 10.11 5.98 5.65
CA ARG A 267 10.35 5.79 4.21
C ARG A 267 10.65 4.33 3.86
N GLY A 268 9.85 3.42 4.42
CA GLY A 268 9.87 2.00 4.11
C GLY A 268 10.85 1.15 4.94
N THR A 269 11.34 1.67 6.07
CA THR A 269 12.27 0.94 6.96
C THR A 269 11.64 0.71 8.33
N ALA A 270 11.77 -0.51 8.86
CA ALA A 270 11.40 -0.87 10.22
C ALA A 270 12.55 -1.68 10.85
N ASP A 271 12.95 -1.36 12.07
CA ASP A 271 14.02 -2.04 12.83
C ASP A 271 15.32 -2.26 12.03
N GLY A 272 15.71 -1.25 11.25
CA GLY A 272 16.88 -1.30 10.38
C GLY A 272 16.72 -2.18 9.13
N ARG A 273 15.57 -2.82 8.95
CA ARG A 273 15.23 -3.63 7.78
C ARG A 273 14.40 -2.82 6.78
N ARG A 274 14.76 -2.91 5.50
CA ARG A 274 13.97 -2.34 4.42
C ARG A 274 12.81 -3.26 4.07
N ILE A 275 11.60 -2.73 4.15
CA ILE A 275 10.36 -3.41 3.75
C ILE A 275 9.91 -2.89 2.38
N LEU A 276 9.96 -1.56 2.18
CA LEU A 276 9.69 -0.88 0.92
C LEU A 276 10.84 0.07 0.56
N SER A 277 11.05 0.33 -0.71
CA SER A 277 11.94 1.41 -1.12
C SER A 277 11.36 2.78 -0.74
N ALA A 278 12.23 3.76 -0.50
CA ALA A 278 11.77 5.13 -0.26
C ALA A 278 10.96 5.68 -1.44
N GLY A 279 11.34 5.31 -2.68
CA GLY A 279 10.61 5.69 -3.88
C GLY A 279 9.20 5.10 -3.93
N SER A 280 9.02 3.84 -3.50
CA SER A 280 7.70 3.22 -3.41
C SER A 280 6.81 3.89 -2.37
N VAL A 281 7.35 4.29 -1.22
CA VAL A 281 6.59 5.06 -0.23
C VAL A 281 6.18 6.42 -0.79
N ASP A 282 7.11 7.18 -1.41
CA ASP A 282 6.82 8.48 -2.02
C ASP A 282 5.74 8.34 -3.10
N GLU A 283 5.82 7.29 -3.92
CA GLU A 283 4.83 7.02 -4.97
C GLU A 283 3.45 6.67 -4.38
N MET A 284 3.39 5.90 -3.29
CA MET A 284 2.13 5.54 -2.65
C MET A 284 1.39 6.76 -2.11
N VAL A 285 2.10 7.68 -1.46
CA VAL A 285 1.47 8.82 -0.78
C VAL A 285 1.24 10.03 -1.69
N ARG A 286 1.78 10.02 -2.91
CA ARG A 286 1.59 11.10 -3.89
C ARG A 286 0.14 11.16 -4.37
N ASN A 287 -0.39 12.36 -4.59
CA ASN A 287 -1.69 12.51 -5.26
C ASN A 287 -1.61 12.00 -6.71
N GLN A 288 -2.22 10.86 -6.99
CA GLN A 288 -2.24 10.20 -8.29
C GLN A 288 -3.33 10.74 -9.21
N VAL A 289 -4.33 11.42 -8.67
CA VAL A 289 -5.58 11.76 -9.36
C VAL A 289 -5.75 13.27 -9.60
N ALA A 290 -4.68 14.04 -9.49
CA ALA A 290 -4.70 15.50 -9.64
C ALA A 290 -5.25 15.99 -10.98
N GLN A 291 -5.19 15.17 -12.03
CA GLN A 291 -5.68 15.50 -13.38
C GLN A 291 -7.18 15.21 -13.57
N TYR A 292 -7.84 14.56 -12.61
CA TYR A 292 -9.24 14.20 -12.69
C TYR A 292 -10.12 15.12 -11.83
N ASP A 293 -11.36 15.35 -12.28
CA ASP A 293 -12.39 15.96 -11.44
C ASP A 293 -12.97 14.89 -10.51
N THR A 294 -12.52 14.91 -9.26
CA THR A 294 -12.98 13.98 -8.21
C THR A 294 -14.14 14.54 -7.39
N SER A 295 -14.59 15.77 -7.64
CA SER A 295 -15.55 16.50 -6.79
C SER A 295 -16.93 15.84 -6.70
N HIS A 296 -17.28 15.02 -7.69
CA HIS A 296 -18.54 14.29 -7.75
C HIS A 296 -18.48 12.87 -7.20
N ASP A 297 -17.30 12.39 -6.83
CA ASP A 297 -17.16 11.05 -6.25
C ASP A 297 -17.71 11.02 -4.81
N TYR A 298 -18.48 9.99 -4.49
CA TYR A 298 -19.13 9.86 -3.19
C TYR A 298 -18.13 9.86 -2.03
N SER A 299 -16.94 9.32 -2.24
CA SER A 299 -15.90 9.24 -1.20
C SER A 299 -15.38 10.61 -0.81
N VAL A 300 -15.32 11.55 -1.76
CA VAL A 300 -14.97 12.95 -1.50
C VAL A 300 -16.04 13.64 -0.66
N GLY A 301 -17.32 13.30 -0.89
CA GLY A 301 -18.43 13.76 -0.02
C GLY A 301 -18.30 13.28 1.43
N ILE A 302 -17.67 12.11 1.66
CA ILE A 302 -17.43 11.55 2.99
C ILE A 302 -16.19 12.16 3.65
N THR A 303 -15.06 12.17 2.93
CA THR A 303 -13.76 12.54 3.47
C THR A 303 -13.46 14.03 3.40
N GLY A 304 -14.10 14.75 2.49
CA GLY A 304 -13.72 16.13 2.12
C GLY A 304 -12.38 16.23 1.36
N ILE A 305 -11.78 15.10 0.98
CA ILE A 305 -10.43 15.05 0.40
C ILE A 305 -10.52 14.70 -1.09
N PRO A 306 -10.34 15.67 -2.01
CA PRO A 306 -10.43 15.44 -3.45
C PRO A 306 -9.09 14.91 -4.03
N ARG A 307 -8.40 14.06 -3.31
CA ARG A 307 -7.09 13.51 -3.67
C ARG A 307 -7.02 12.04 -3.29
N TYR A 308 -6.28 11.24 -4.05
CA TYR A 308 -6.03 9.84 -3.75
C TYR A 308 -4.62 9.44 -4.18
N GLY A 309 -3.97 8.62 -3.38
CA GLY A 309 -2.68 7.99 -3.65
C GLY A 309 -2.85 6.55 -4.12
N LEU A 310 -1.93 5.67 -3.78
CA LEU A 310 -2.08 4.23 -4.00
C LEU A 310 -2.60 3.59 -2.70
N GLY A 311 -3.93 3.53 -2.57
CA GLY A 311 -4.60 2.93 -1.40
C GLY A 311 -4.71 3.84 -0.18
N CYS A 312 -4.43 5.13 -0.28
CA CYS A 312 -4.46 6.10 0.81
C CYS A 312 -4.90 7.48 0.34
N TRP A 313 -5.16 8.39 1.28
CA TRP A 313 -5.66 9.73 1.04
C TRP A 313 -4.58 10.78 1.37
N PRO A 314 -3.98 11.48 0.39
CA PRO A 314 -3.17 12.67 0.63
C PRO A 314 -4.04 13.82 1.16
N ASP A 315 -4.13 13.95 2.50
CA ASP A 315 -5.04 14.89 3.17
C ASP A 315 -4.59 16.33 3.01
N VAL A 316 -3.28 16.55 3.14
CA VAL A 316 -2.64 17.86 2.95
C VAL A 316 -1.49 17.69 1.96
N VAL A 317 -1.47 18.58 0.95
CA VAL A 317 -0.41 18.62 -0.06
C VAL A 317 0.16 20.05 -0.04
N GLY A 318 1.46 20.15 0.11
CA GLY A 318 2.20 21.42 0.12
C GLY A 318 2.20 22.11 -1.24
N SER A 319 2.64 23.35 -1.26
CA SER A 319 2.73 24.16 -2.47
C SER A 319 3.72 23.64 -3.51
N ASP A 320 4.66 22.79 -3.10
CA ASP A 320 5.62 22.07 -3.93
C ASP A 320 5.07 20.76 -4.50
N GLY A 321 3.83 20.39 -4.15
CA GLY A 321 3.18 19.15 -4.55
C GLY A 321 3.53 17.94 -3.69
N ALA A 322 4.36 18.07 -2.65
CA ALA A 322 4.67 17.02 -1.71
C ALA A 322 3.48 16.78 -0.75
N THR A 323 3.22 15.51 -0.42
CA THR A 323 2.23 15.17 0.59
C THR A 323 2.78 15.48 1.98
N GLU A 324 2.11 16.34 2.72
CA GLU A 324 2.43 16.70 4.09
C GLU A 324 1.71 15.80 5.08
N VAL A 325 0.43 15.49 4.82
CA VAL A 325 -0.37 14.59 5.64
C VAL A 325 -1.07 13.56 4.76
N VAL A 326 -1.07 12.31 5.21
CA VAL A 326 -1.74 11.20 4.53
C VAL A 326 -2.52 10.37 5.53
N SER A 327 -3.71 9.91 5.17
CA SER A 327 -4.50 8.97 5.95
C SER A 327 -4.90 7.72 5.17
N GLY A 328 -5.29 6.68 5.91
CA GLY A 328 -5.83 5.43 5.36
C GLY A 328 -7.17 5.10 6.01
N ASN A 329 -8.13 6.02 5.97
CA ASN A 329 -9.38 5.92 6.71
C ASN A 329 -10.25 4.73 6.29
N GLY A 330 -10.92 4.12 7.25
CA GLY A 330 -11.84 3.00 7.08
C GLY A 330 -13.29 3.36 7.43
N GLY A 331 -14.22 2.80 6.65
CA GLY A 331 -15.67 3.12 6.77
C GLY A 331 -16.30 2.77 8.13
N LYS A 332 -15.59 2.08 9.02
CA LYS A 332 -15.98 1.82 10.41
C LYS A 332 -15.32 2.76 11.42
N GLY A 333 -14.64 3.82 10.94
CA GLY A 333 -14.05 4.86 11.79
C GLY A 333 -12.62 4.53 12.26
N PHE A 334 -12.00 3.43 11.82
CA PHE A 334 -10.57 3.23 12.02
C PHE A 334 -9.82 4.26 11.16
N TYR A 335 -8.98 5.10 11.80
CA TYR A 335 -8.40 6.26 11.14
C TYR A 335 -6.90 6.40 11.44
N PRO A 336 -6.03 5.76 10.66
CA PRO A 336 -4.59 5.96 10.73
C PRO A 336 -4.16 7.17 9.90
N TRP A 337 -3.12 7.89 10.36
CA TRP A 337 -2.51 8.98 9.60
C TRP A 337 -1.02 9.08 9.84
N ILE A 338 -0.35 9.78 8.93
CA ILE A 338 1.05 10.21 9.05
C ILE A 338 1.11 11.70 8.73
N ASP A 339 1.77 12.46 9.58
CA ASP A 339 2.16 13.84 9.33
C ASP A 339 3.68 13.89 9.14
N PHE A 340 4.09 14.12 7.90
CA PHE A 340 5.50 14.19 7.53
C PHE A 340 6.16 15.49 7.96
N THR A 341 5.39 16.55 8.22
CA THR A 341 5.88 17.86 8.64
C THR A 341 6.27 17.82 10.11
N SER A 342 5.36 17.36 10.96
CA SER A 342 5.62 17.19 12.40
C SER A 342 6.44 15.93 12.69
N ARG A 343 6.60 15.01 11.71
CA ARG A 343 7.23 13.69 11.83
C ARG A 343 6.56 12.84 12.90
N THR A 344 5.23 12.81 12.84
CA THR A 344 4.41 12.01 13.74
C THR A 344 3.47 11.10 12.96
N TRP A 345 3.00 10.07 13.62
CA TRP A 345 1.89 9.27 13.14
C TRP A 345 0.88 9.06 14.28
N GLY A 346 -0.34 8.75 13.91
CA GLY A 346 -1.33 8.35 14.88
C GLY A 346 -2.38 7.44 14.30
N VAL A 347 -3.14 6.82 15.20
CA VAL A 347 -4.27 5.94 14.86
C VAL A 347 -5.41 6.17 15.84
N VAL A 348 -6.60 6.45 15.29
CA VAL A 348 -7.87 6.33 16.04
C VAL A 348 -8.44 4.95 15.77
N GLY A 349 -8.57 4.13 16.81
CA GLY A 349 -9.18 2.80 16.79
C GLY A 349 -10.58 2.83 17.39
N VAL A 350 -11.60 2.72 16.56
CA VAL A 350 -13.00 2.57 16.94
C VAL A 350 -13.70 1.55 16.04
N GLN A 351 -14.82 1.01 16.48
CA GLN A 351 -15.72 0.16 15.69
C GLN A 351 -17.08 0.83 15.62
N ASP A 352 -17.40 1.47 14.50
CA ASP A 352 -18.64 2.19 14.26
C ASP A 352 -19.35 1.67 13.01
N ASP A 353 -20.43 0.94 13.21
CA ASP A 353 -21.18 0.30 12.13
C ASP A 353 -22.31 1.19 11.56
N ARG A 354 -22.32 2.49 11.86
CA ARG A 354 -23.37 3.43 11.41
C ARG A 354 -23.22 3.88 9.95
N GLY A 355 -22.13 3.49 9.28
CA GLY A 355 -21.82 3.84 7.90
C GLY A 355 -20.66 4.83 7.77
N ALA A 356 -19.98 4.78 6.64
CA ALA A 356 -18.77 5.56 6.39
C ALA A 356 -19.01 7.07 6.44
N GLU A 357 -20.18 7.52 5.97
CA GLU A 357 -20.60 8.93 5.95
C GLU A 357 -20.73 9.55 7.36
N VAL A 358 -20.85 8.73 8.39
CA VAL A 358 -20.89 9.15 9.80
C VAL A 358 -19.58 8.84 10.50
N ALA A 359 -19.06 7.63 10.30
CA ALA A 359 -17.91 7.11 11.04
C ALA A 359 -16.60 7.79 10.66
N VAL A 360 -16.37 8.06 9.38
CA VAL A 360 -15.12 8.66 8.88
C VAL A 360 -14.98 10.11 9.32
N PRO A 361 -15.93 11.03 9.05
CA PRO A 361 -15.80 12.42 9.48
C PRO A 361 -15.67 12.59 10.99
N ALA A 362 -16.32 11.73 11.76
CA ALA A 362 -16.25 11.79 13.23
C ALA A 362 -14.86 11.36 13.76
N SER A 363 -14.18 10.40 13.12
CA SER A 363 -12.81 10.03 13.49
C SER A 363 -11.79 11.04 12.96
N GLN A 364 -12.05 11.65 11.80
CA GLN A 364 -11.24 12.75 11.25
C GLN A 364 -11.20 13.96 12.19
N GLN A 365 -12.29 14.27 12.88
CA GLN A 365 -12.29 15.34 13.89
C GLN A 365 -11.31 15.06 15.03
N VAL A 366 -11.18 13.80 15.48
CA VAL A 366 -10.20 13.40 16.49
C VAL A 366 -8.78 13.53 15.94
N GLU A 367 -8.55 13.11 14.70
CA GLU A 367 -7.25 13.26 14.00
C GLU A 367 -6.84 14.73 13.89
N VAL A 368 -7.75 15.62 13.45
CA VAL A 368 -7.47 17.06 13.34
C VAL A 368 -7.11 17.66 14.71
N ALA A 369 -7.86 17.32 15.77
CA ALA A 369 -7.54 17.74 17.13
C ALA A 369 -6.15 17.25 17.58
N ALA A 370 -5.82 15.99 17.25
CA ALA A 370 -4.54 15.38 17.57
C ALA A 370 -3.36 16.12 16.90
N ARG A 371 -3.46 16.41 15.61
CA ARG A 371 -2.41 17.14 14.87
C ARG A 371 -2.29 18.58 15.38
N THR A 372 -3.40 19.27 15.67
CA THR A 372 -3.39 20.62 16.25
C THR A 372 -2.62 20.63 17.57
N ALA A 373 -2.89 19.67 18.47
CA ALA A 373 -2.20 19.56 19.75
C ALA A 373 -0.71 19.22 19.63
N VAL A 374 -0.29 18.56 18.55
CA VAL A 374 1.14 18.28 18.27
C VAL A 374 1.86 19.52 17.78
N ASP A 375 1.17 20.45 17.10
CA ASP A 375 1.76 21.66 16.51
C ASP A 375 1.80 22.84 17.50
N GLU A 376 1.02 22.83 18.60
CA GLU A 376 1.03 23.82 19.69
C GLU A 376 2.18 23.56 20.70
#